data_924909081cd9f053fd4b937e4edd9c70
#
_entry.id   924909081cd9f053fd4b937e4edd9c70
#
_cell.length_a   1.000
_cell.length_b   1.000
_cell.length_c   1.000
_cell.angle_alpha   90.00
_cell.angle_beta   90.00
_cell.angle_gamma   90.00
#
_symmetry.space_group_name_H-M   'P 1'
#
loop_
_entity.id
_entity.type
_entity.pdbx_description
1 polymer ?
#
loop_
_entity_poly.entity_id
_entity_poly.type
_entity_poly.pdbx_seq_one_letter_code
_entity_poly.pdbx_strand_id
1 'polypeptide(L)'
;MTSKKALKPAVAVFATGALCATMAIAPFSSAVPQAQANTYSNLVNAQNKKAASSQREAQLRSQLSGVKSDLADKIVELDELTNTKIPAAQAAVDEANATAASAQSEADAAASRLEAAQKDKENLEAQIEQTGKDYDDAHAAVAQMAREDMHGSDASTVMSVVTGSTSTQEFINSMQSRDALSRTEANAASDAANTLNTSMNRSERLSAIEKQIANLKTAADEKAASAQQAAASAQTQRDSLDQLRAEGETRRAELESQQSQLNSDVAKQAAQTVMLQSQVDSFNRQYAAE
;
A
#
# COMPACT_ATOMS: atom_id res chain seq x y z
N MET A 1 -55.72 8.77 -27.79
CA MET A 1 -54.64 9.73 -28.04
C MET A 1 -53.76 9.77 -26.82
N THR A 2 -52.71 9.00 -26.79
CA THR A 2 -51.70 8.98 -25.72
C THR A 2 -50.32 8.92 -26.35
N SER A 3 -49.64 10.07 -26.33
CA SER A 3 -48.31 10.28 -26.90
C SER A 3 -47.25 9.57 -26.05
N LYS A 4 -46.58 8.57 -26.58
CA LYS A 4 -45.38 7.97 -25.97
C LYS A 4 -44.16 8.83 -26.33
N LYS A 5 -43.66 9.61 -25.36
CA LYS A 5 -42.36 10.27 -25.44
C LYS A 5 -41.25 9.23 -25.34
N ALA A 6 -40.50 9.07 -26.42
CA ALA A 6 -39.26 8.32 -26.42
C ALA A 6 -38.18 9.01 -25.57
N LEU A 7 -37.70 8.29 -24.56
CA LEU A 7 -36.59 8.69 -23.75
C LEU A 7 -35.29 8.38 -24.52
N LYS A 8 -34.54 9.39 -24.91
CA LYS A 8 -33.19 9.23 -25.44
C LYS A 8 -32.24 8.91 -24.28
N PRO A 9 -31.39 7.90 -24.40
CA PRO A 9 -30.35 7.68 -23.40
C PRO A 9 -29.29 8.79 -23.51
N ALA A 10 -29.12 9.55 -22.44
CA ALA A 10 -28.04 10.48 -22.28
C ALA A 10 -26.73 9.69 -22.05
N VAL A 11 -25.81 9.77 -22.99
CA VAL A 11 -24.43 9.30 -22.80
C VAL A 11 -23.78 10.24 -21.80
N ALA A 12 -23.64 9.81 -20.56
CA ALA A 12 -22.89 10.51 -19.54
C ALA A 12 -21.39 10.32 -19.86
N VAL A 13 -20.78 11.35 -20.41
CA VAL A 13 -19.32 11.45 -20.48
C VAL A 13 -18.84 11.69 -19.04
N PHE A 14 -18.37 10.63 -18.38
CA PHE A 14 -17.65 10.76 -17.12
C PHE A 14 -16.27 11.37 -17.41
N ALA A 15 -16.17 12.68 -17.24
CA ALA A 15 -14.89 13.31 -17.02
C ALA A 15 -14.39 12.87 -15.63
N THR A 16 -13.49 11.89 -15.59
CA THR A 16 -12.79 11.52 -14.37
C THR A 16 -11.85 12.65 -13.99
N GLY A 17 -12.34 13.55 -13.14
CA GLY A 17 -11.52 14.48 -12.40
C GLY A 17 -10.69 13.69 -11.40
N ALA A 18 -9.37 13.69 -11.59
CA ALA A 18 -8.43 13.19 -10.61
C ALA A 18 -8.55 14.03 -9.33
N LEU A 19 -9.20 13.47 -8.31
CA LEU A 19 -9.21 14.05 -6.97
C LEU A 19 -7.88 13.70 -6.30
N CYS A 20 -6.87 14.56 -6.44
CA CYS A 20 -5.67 14.53 -5.63
C CYS A 20 -6.03 14.94 -4.22
N ALA A 21 -6.24 13.98 -3.32
CA ALA A 21 -6.23 14.22 -1.89
C ALA A 21 -4.78 14.48 -1.48
N THR A 22 -4.43 15.75 -1.29
CA THR A 22 -3.16 16.16 -0.70
C THR A 22 -3.18 15.90 0.79
N MET A 23 -2.60 14.79 1.24
CA MET A 23 -2.15 14.65 2.62
C MET A 23 -0.77 15.26 2.75
N ALA A 24 -0.72 16.36 3.49
CA ALA A 24 0.50 17.03 3.91
C ALA A 24 1.25 16.15 4.91
N ILE A 25 2.38 15.59 4.52
CA ILE A 25 3.44 15.14 5.42
C ILE A 25 4.69 15.94 5.07
N ALA A 26 5.20 16.65 6.06
CA ALA A 26 6.34 17.56 6.02
C ALA A 26 7.70 16.83 5.76
N PRO A 27 8.86 17.52 5.68
CA PRO A 27 9.47 17.83 4.39
C PRO A 27 10.69 16.94 4.14
N PHE A 28 10.72 16.26 3.02
CA PHE A 28 11.98 15.92 2.38
C PHE A 28 12.05 16.62 1.05
N SER A 29 12.96 17.56 1.01
CA SER A 29 13.30 18.43 -0.09
C SER A 29 13.75 17.69 -1.34
N SER A 30 13.40 18.30 -2.49
CA SER A 30 13.99 18.16 -3.82
C SER A 30 13.60 16.96 -4.67
N ALA A 31 12.36 16.97 -5.22
CA ALA A 31 12.08 16.36 -6.52
C ALA A 31 10.76 16.94 -7.12
N VAL A 32 10.71 18.24 -7.42
CA VAL A 32 9.53 18.85 -8.07
C VAL A 32 9.94 19.62 -9.32
N PRO A 33 10.56 19.00 -10.34
CA PRO A 33 10.30 19.41 -11.72
C PRO A 33 9.79 18.31 -12.65
N GLN A 34 9.77 17.02 -12.26
CA GLN A 34 9.37 15.95 -13.20
C GLN A 34 7.85 15.81 -13.38
N ALA A 35 7.02 16.11 -12.39
CA ALA A 35 5.57 15.95 -12.51
C ALA A 35 4.94 16.95 -13.51
N GLN A 36 5.41 18.19 -13.56
CA GLN A 36 4.89 19.19 -14.49
C GLN A 36 5.30 18.93 -15.93
N ALA A 37 6.52 18.43 -16.18
CA ALA A 37 6.98 18.05 -17.51
C ALA A 37 6.19 16.87 -18.09
N ASN A 38 5.82 15.89 -17.26
CA ASN A 38 4.99 14.77 -17.66
C ASN A 38 3.56 15.21 -18.01
N THR A 39 2.97 16.12 -17.26
CA THR A 39 1.61 16.61 -17.51
C THR A 39 1.51 17.39 -18.82
N TYR A 40 2.48 18.25 -19.10
CA TYR A 40 2.56 18.97 -20.38
C TYR A 40 2.79 18.03 -21.57
N SER A 41 3.70 17.08 -21.45
CA SER A 41 3.95 16.06 -22.47
C SER A 41 2.70 15.22 -22.75
N ASN A 42 1.98 14.81 -21.71
CA ASN A 42 0.72 14.07 -21.84
C ASN A 42 -0.37 14.90 -22.51
N LEU A 43 -0.47 16.19 -22.18
CA LEU A 43 -1.41 17.11 -22.84
C LEU A 43 -1.11 17.27 -24.34
N VAL A 44 0.14 17.50 -24.70
CA VAL A 44 0.58 17.62 -26.11
C VAL A 44 0.31 16.32 -26.87
N ASN A 45 0.61 15.17 -26.26
CA ASN A 45 0.33 13.86 -26.87
C ASN A 45 -1.17 13.62 -27.06
N ALA A 46 -2.00 14.00 -26.09
CA ALA A 46 -3.45 13.91 -26.22
C ALA A 46 -4.00 14.82 -27.32
N GLN A 47 -3.50 16.05 -27.43
CA GLN A 47 -3.86 16.98 -28.49
C GLN A 47 -3.44 16.45 -29.88
N ASN A 48 -2.25 15.90 -30.00
CA ASN A 48 -1.75 15.31 -31.26
C ASN A 48 -2.58 14.08 -31.67
N LYS A 49 -2.94 13.21 -30.72
CA LYS A 49 -3.81 12.05 -30.98
C LYS A 49 -5.20 12.51 -31.45
N LYS A 50 -5.78 13.54 -30.80
CA LYS A 50 -7.06 14.11 -31.19
C LYS A 50 -7.02 14.72 -32.60
N ALA A 51 -5.97 15.46 -32.93
CA ALA A 51 -5.79 16.05 -34.24
C ALA A 51 -5.62 14.96 -35.33
N ALA A 52 -4.85 13.92 -35.05
CA ALA A 52 -4.69 12.77 -35.95
C ALA A 52 -5.99 12.02 -36.20
N SER A 53 -6.80 11.81 -35.13
CA SER A 53 -8.13 11.20 -35.24
C SER A 53 -9.09 12.04 -36.10
N SER A 54 -9.13 13.36 -35.88
CA SER A 54 -9.98 14.26 -36.67
C SER A 54 -9.55 14.34 -38.16
N GLN A 55 -8.25 14.29 -38.43
CA GLN A 55 -7.75 14.25 -39.82
C GLN A 55 -8.13 12.92 -40.50
N ARG A 56 -8.00 11.80 -39.82
CA ARG A 56 -8.40 10.49 -40.32
C ARG A 56 -9.89 10.46 -40.63
N GLU A 57 -10.72 10.93 -39.71
CA GLU A 57 -12.17 11.03 -39.92
C GLU A 57 -12.52 11.87 -41.18
N ALA A 58 -11.91 13.04 -41.34
CA ALA A 58 -12.13 13.89 -42.49
C ALA A 58 -11.72 13.23 -43.81
N GLN A 59 -10.58 12.51 -43.82
CA GLN A 59 -10.15 11.74 -44.98
C GLN A 59 -11.11 10.61 -45.31
N LEU A 60 -11.55 9.86 -44.30
CA LEU A 60 -12.49 8.75 -44.47
C LEU A 60 -13.83 9.25 -44.98
N ARG A 61 -14.37 10.34 -44.42
CA ARG A 61 -15.61 10.98 -44.92
C ARG A 61 -15.49 11.45 -46.34
N SER A 62 -14.31 11.95 -46.76
CA SER A 62 -14.05 12.33 -48.18
C SER A 62 -14.08 11.11 -49.09
N GLN A 63 -13.50 9.97 -48.67
CA GLN A 63 -13.53 8.72 -49.44
C GLN A 63 -14.92 8.10 -49.54
N LEU A 64 -15.76 8.31 -48.52
CA LEU A 64 -17.15 7.85 -48.44
C LEU A 64 -18.14 8.82 -49.11
N SER A 65 -17.67 9.83 -49.81
CA SER A 65 -18.48 10.80 -50.54
C SER A 65 -19.39 10.08 -51.54
N GLY A 66 -20.73 10.31 -51.45
CA GLY A 66 -21.74 9.64 -52.29
C GLY A 66 -22.26 8.30 -51.73
N VAL A 67 -21.75 7.83 -50.62
CA VAL A 67 -22.36 6.68 -49.88
C VAL A 67 -23.53 7.20 -49.05
N LYS A 68 -24.54 6.33 -48.81
CA LYS A 68 -25.65 6.66 -47.87
C LYS A 68 -25.06 7.05 -46.52
N SER A 69 -25.61 8.10 -45.92
CA SER A 69 -25.08 8.67 -44.66
C SER A 69 -24.98 7.64 -43.53
N ASP A 70 -25.99 6.82 -43.33
CA ASP A 70 -26.01 5.79 -42.30
C ASP A 70 -24.89 4.76 -42.43
N LEU A 71 -24.53 4.39 -43.67
CA LEU A 71 -23.46 3.43 -43.94
C LEU A 71 -22.08 4.11 -43.78
N ALA A 72 -21.95 5.35 -44.23
CA ALA A 72 -20.75 6.13 -44.05
C ALA A 72 -20.46 6.38 -42.56
N ASP A 73 -21.47 6.71 -41.77
CA ASP A 73 -21.33 6.91 -40.33
C ASP A 73 -20.92 5.64 -39.61
N LYS A 74 -21.47 4.47 -39.96
CA LYS A 74 -21.06 3.18 -39.41
C LYS A 74 -19.61 2.84 -39.69
N ILE A 75 -19.09 3.15 -40.88
CA ILE A 75 -17.68 2.93 -41.24
C ILE A 75 -16.78 3.85 -40.38
N VAL A 76 -17.16 5.12 -40.22
CA VAL A 76 -16.43 6.08 -39.39
C VAL A 76 -16.45 5.68 -37.92
N GLU A 77 -17.61 5.22 -37.41
CA GLU A 77 -17.71 4.72 -36.04
C GLU A 77 -16.83 3.50 -35.78
N LEU A 78 -16.74 2.56 -36.74
CA LEU A 78 -15.84 1.41 -36.61
C LEU A 78 -14.38 1.82 -36.63
N ASP A 79 -13.99 2.79 -37.48
CA ASP A 79 -12.64 3.34 -37.51
C ASP A 79 -12.29 4.02 -36.17
N GLU A 80 -13.22 4.82 -35.62
CA GLU A 80 -13.03 5.47 -34.34
C GLU A 80 -12.89 4.46 -33.17
N LEU A 81 -13.73 3.42 -33.17
CA LEU A 81 -13.64 2.34 -32.19
C LEU A 81 -12.27 1.66 -32.29
N THR A 82 -11.85 1.25 -33.48
CA THR A 82 -10.63 0.45 -33.69
C THR A 82 -9.36 1.23 -33.45
N ASN A 83 -9.30 2.48 -33.96
CA ASN A 83 -8.05 3.25 -33.97
C ASN A 83 -7.93 4.29 -32.86
N THR A 84 -9.03 4.57 -32.11
CA THR A 84 -9.04 5.60 -31.08
C THR A 84 -9.55 5.10 -29.75
N LYS A 85 -10.79 4.55 -29.68
CA LYS A 85 -11.43 4.21 -28.40
C LYS A 85 -10.83 2.96 -27.77
N ILE A 86 -10.68 1.87 -28.52
CA ILE A 86 -10.10 0.61 -28.00
C ILE A 86 -8.64 0.79 -27.55
N PRO A 87 -7.73 1.43 -28.32
CA PRO A 87 -6.37 1.68 -27.84
C PRO A 87 -6.31 2.60 -26.63
N ALA A 88 -7.20 3.60 -26.54
CA ALA A 88 -7.28 4.46 -25.35
C ALA A 88 -7.77 3.70 -24.12
N ALA A 89 -8.78 2.85 -24.27
CA ALA A 89 -9.27 2.00 -23.19
C ALA A 89 -8.23 0.96 -22.76
N GLN A 90 -7.46 0.38 -23.70
CA GLN A 90 -6.37 -0.53 -23.38
C GLN A 90 -5.30 0.18 -22.52
N ALA A 91 -4.90 1.39 -22.91
CA ALA A 91 -3.94 2.18 -22.12
C ALA A 91 -4.48 2.51 -20.72
N ALA A 92 -5.79 2.76 -20.59
CA ALA A 92 -6.42 2.98 -19.28
C ALA A 92 -6.43 1.72 -18.42
N VAL A 93 -6.61 0.54 -19.01
CA VAL A 93 -6.48 -0.76 -18.33
C VAL A 93 -5.05 -0.98 -17.84
N ASP A 94 -4.07 -0.71 -18.69
CA ASP A 94 -2.65 -0.89 -18.34
C ASP A 94 -2.23 0.04 -17.18
N GLU A 95 -2.67 1.30 -17.21
CA GLU A 95 -2.45 2.26 -16.12
C GLU A 95 -3.16 1.84 -14.83
N ALA A 96 -4.42 1.40 -14.92
CA ALA A 96 -5.18 0.95 -13.76
C ALA A 96 -4.57 -0.32 -13.14
N ASN A 97 -4.08 -1.26 -13.94
CA ASN A 97 -3.36 -2.44 -13.46
C ASN A 97 -2.05 -2.08 -12.77
N ALA A 98 -1.27 -1.15 -13.32
CA ALA A 98 -0.04 -0.66 -12.70
C ALA A 98 -0.33 0.02 -11.34
N THR A 99 -1.39 0.83 -11.28
CA THR A 99 -1.84 1.47 -10.05
C THR A 99 -2.29 0.45 -9.00
N ALA A 100 -3.04 -0.57 -9.40
CA ALA A 100 -3.47 -1.64 -8.50
C ALA A 100 -2.29 -2.45 -7.95
N ALA A 101 -1.31 -2.78 -8.80
CA ALA A 101 -0.09 -3.49 -8.39
C ALA A 101 0.75 -2.66 -7.41
N SER A 102 0.90 -1.35 -7.65
CA SER A 102 1.59 -0.44 -6.73
C SER A 102 0.87 -0.34 -5.38
N ALA A 103 -0.45 -0.15 -5.39
CA ALA A 103 -1.26 -0.07 -4.18
C ALA A 103 -1.21 -1.37 -3.37
N GLN A 104 -1.22 -2.53 -4.02
CA GLN A 104 -1.06 -3.83 -3.36
C GLN A 104 0.32 -3.95 -2.71
N SER A 105 1.38 -3.58 -3.41
CA SER A 105 2.75 -3.60 -2.85
C SER A 105 2.88 -2.69 -1.62
N GLU A 106 2.24 -1.53 -1.63
CA GLU A 106 2.21 -0.62 -0.48
C GLU A 106 1.43 -1.21 0.71
N ALA A 107 0.32 -1.90 0.44
CA ALA A 107 -0.47 -2.58 1.47
C ALA A 107 0.32 -3.73 2.11
N ASP A 108 1.00 -4.55 1.31
CA ASP A 108 1.84 -5.66 1.78
C ASP A 108 3.02 -5.14 2.63
N ALA A 109 3.64 -4.04 2.20
CA ALA A 109 4.70 -3.40 2.97
C ALA A 109 4.20 -2.82 4.31
N ALA A 110 3.00 -2.23 4.33
CA ALA A 110 2.39 -1.73 5.57
C ALA A 110 2.03 -2.87 6.53
N ALA A 111 1.47 -3.96 6.02
CA ALA A 111 1.16 -5.16 6.80
C ALA A 111 2.44 -5.77 7.41
N SER A 112 3.52 -5.89 6.63
CA SER A 112 4.79 -6.41 7.11
C SER A 112 5.41 -5.55 8.22
N ARG A 113 5.28 -4.23 8.13
CA ARG A 113 5.74 -3.30 9.19
C ARG A 113 4.92 -3.46 10.47
N LEU A 114 3.61 -3.65 10.35
CA LEU A 114 2.73 -3.91 11.49
C LEU A 114 3.10 -5.22 12.17
N GLU A 115 3.29 -6.30 11.41
CA GLU A 115 3.71 -7.61 11.93
C GLU A 115 5.06 -7.53 12.66
N ALA A 116 6.05 -6.84 12.08
CA ALA A 116 7.34 -6.63 12.73
C ALA A 116 7.22 -5.88 14.06
N ALA A 117 6.40 -4.83 14.10
CA ALA A 117 6.18 -4.07 15.35
C ALA A 117 5.45 -4.91 16.42
N GLN A 118 4.50 -5.76 16.03
CA GLN A 118 3.83 -6.70 16.94
C GLN A 118 4.81 -7.71 17.53
N LYS A 119 5.68 -8.26 16.70
CA LYS A 119 6.73 -9.17 17.15
C LYS A 119 7.75 -8.50 18.08
N ASP A 120 8.11 -7.25 17.81
CA ASP A 120 8.97 -6.46 18.70
C ASP A 120 8.29 -6.22 20.06
N LYS A 121 6.96 -5.98 20.05
CA LYS A 121 6.17 -5.89 21.29
C LYS A 121 6.24 -7.17 22.10
N GLU A 122 5.93 -8.31 21.50
CA GLU A 122 5.97 -9.62 22.16
C GLU A 122 7.35 -9.93 22.77
N ASN A 123 8.41 -9.66 22.03
CA ASN A 123 9.77 -9.83 22.52
C ASN A 123 10.08 -8.93 23.72
N LEU A 124 9.59 -7.70 23.70
CA LEU A 124 9.80 -6.75 24.79
C LEU A 124 8.97 -7.13 26.03
N GLU A 125 7.75 -7.61 25.86
CA GLU A 125 6.90 -8.14 26.94
C GLU A 125 7.57 -9.33 27.64
N ALA A 126 8.12 -10.29 26.88
CA ALA A 126 8.88 -11.40 27.43
C ALA A 126 10.13 -10.94 28.21
N GLN A 127 10.82 -9.91 27.72
CA GLN A 127 11.97 -9.32 28.42
C GLN A 127 11.55 -8.59 29.71
N ILE A 128 10.37 -7.94 29.73
CA ILE A 128 9.83 -7.28 30.94
C ILE A 128 9.47 -8.33 31.99
N GLU A 129 8.83 -9.41 31.57
CA GLU A 129 8.48 -10.52 32.48
C GLU A 129 9.73 -11.14 33.12
N GLN A 130 10.75 -11.43 32.29
CA GLN A 130 12.02 -11.95 32.82
C GLN A 130 12.70 -10.99 33.79
N THR A 131 12.74 -9.68 33.45
CA THR A 131 13.31 -8.66 34.34
C THR A 131 12.52 -8.52 35.65
N GLY A 132 11.19 -8.71 35.60
CA GLY A 132 10.36 -8.74 36.78
C GLY A 132 10.74 -9.88 37.72
N LYS A 133 10.96 -11.09 37.19
CA LYS A 133 11.44 -12.25 37.99
C LYS A 133 12.81 -11.99 38.57
N ASP A 134 13.75 -11.47 37.77
CA ASP A 134 15.09 -11.14 38.22
C ASP A 134 15.06 -10.10 39.37
N TYR A 135 14.14 -9.12 39.31
CA TYR A 135 13.92 -8.14 40.37
C TYR A 135 13.36 -8.77 41.65
N ASP A 136 12.34 -9.62 41.52
CA ASP A 136 11.72 -10.29 42.68
C ASP A 136 12.72 -11.18 43.41
N ASP A 137 13.57 -11.92 42.65
CA ASP A 137 14.64 -12.74 43.21
C ASP A 137 15.71 -11.88 43.91
N ALA A 138 16.14 -10.79 43.32
CA ALA A 138 17.08 -9.86 43.94
C ALA A 138 16.50 -9.19 45.19
N HIS A 139 15.24 -8.77 45.12
CA HIS A 139 14.53 -8.18 46.28
C HIS A 139 14.34 -9.16 47.41
N ALA A 140 14.01 -10.42 47.10
CA ALA A 140 13.91 -11.48 48.11
C ALA A 140 15.26 -11.75 48.80
N ALA A 141 16.36 -11.75 48.03
CA ALA A 141 17.70 -11.90 48.58
C ALA A 141 18.09 -10.73 49.50
N VAL A 142 17.83 -9.48 49.12
CA VAL A 142 18.03 -8.30 50.00
C VAL A 142 17.19 -8.36 51.23
N ALA A 143 15.89 -8.76 51.12
CA ALA A 143 15.02 -8.89 52.28
C ALA A 143 15.44 -10.03 53.22
N GLN A 144 16.03 -11.11 52.70
CA GLN A 144 16.61 -12.17 53.53
C GLN A 144 17.86 -11.69 54.28
N MET A 145 18.79 -11.02 53.57
CA MET A 145 19.98 -10.43 54.17
C MET A 145 19.61 -9.45 55.28
N ALA A 146 18.64 -8.56 54.99
CA ALA A 146 18.17 -7.59 56.02
C ALA A 146 17.56 -8.29 57.28
N ARG A 147 16.86 -9.40 57.12
CA ARG A 147 16.36 -10.17 58.23
C ARG A 147 17.48 -10.86 59.01
N GLU A 148 18.48 -11.40 58.33
CA GLU A 148 19.65 -12.01 58.98
C GLU A 148 20.47 -10.97 59.74
N ASP A 149 20.63 -9.76 59.14
CA ASP A 149 21.29 -8.65 59.82
C ASP A 149 20.51 -8.16 61.05
N MET A 150 19.18 -8.04 60.94
CA MET A 150 18.30 -7.70 62.08
C MET A 150 18.33 -8.75 63.20
N HIS A 151 18.46 -10.03 62.85
CA HIS A 151 18.59 -11.11 63.86
C HIS A 151 20.01 -11.26 64.37
N GLY A 152 21.04 -10.86 63.62
CA GLY A 152 22.45 -10.96 63.99
C GLY A 152 23.08 -9.66 64.52
N SER A 153 22.40 -8.50 64.39
CA SER A 153 22.95 -7.17 64.76
C SER A 153 22.57 -6.70 66.18
N ASP A 154 22.21 -7.61 67.03
CA ASP A 154 22.12 -7.22 68.43
C ASP A 154 23.48 -6.70 68.89
N ALA A 155 23.47 -5.60 69.62
CA ALA A 155 24.70 -5.04 70.25
C ALA A 155 25.47 -6.11 71.03
N SER A 156 24.80 -7.21 71.39
CA SER A 156 25.35 -8.42 71.95
C SER A 156 26.31 -9.15 71.00
N THR A 157 26.05 -9.16 69.68
CA THR A 157 26.92 -9.86 68.72
C THR A 157 28.22 -9.11 68.46
N VAL A 158 28.19 -7.76 68.40
CA VAL A 158 29.44 -6.93 68.35
C VAL A 158 30.23 -7.11 69.64
N MET A 159 29.55 -7.08 70.76
CA MET A 159 30.13 -7.31 72.09
C MET A 159 30.69 -8.72 72.21
N SER A 160 29.99 -9.73 71.68
CA SER A 160 30.40 -11.14 71.62
C SER A 160 31.65 -11.35 70.77
N VAL A 161 31.77 -10.68 69.61
CA VAL A 161 32.97 -10.71 68.76
C VAL A 161 34.17 -10.05 69.46
N VAL A 162 33.93 -8.93 70.18
CA VAL A 162 34.98 -8.23 70.93
C VAL A 162 35.36 -9.03 72.17
N THR A 163 34.39 -9.64 72.85
CA THR A 163 34.64 -10.39 74.12
C THR A 163 34.92 -11.87 73.87
N GLY A 164 34.49 -12.45 72.73
CA GLY A 164 34.65 -13.84 72.40
C GLY A 164 35.87 -14.16 71.54
N SER A 165 36.52 -13.16 70.96
CA SER A 165 37.75 -13.31 70.16
C SER A 165 38.90 -13.57 71.14
N THR A 166 39.46 -14.79 70.99
CA THR A 166 40.59 -15.23 71.85
C THR A 166 41.95 -14.73 71.29
N SER A 167 41.96 -14.20 70.05
CA SER A 167 43.17 -13.66 69.39
C SER A 167 42.83 -12.45 68.50
N THR A 168 43.83 -11.58 68.30
CA THR A 168 43.75 -10.43 67.35
C THR A 168 43.40 -10.92 65.92
N GLN A 169 43.84 -12.10 65.54
CA GLN A 169 43.58 -12.67 64.20
C GLN A 169 42.08 -13.05 64.05
N GLU A 170 41.46 -13.65 65.04
CA GLU A 170 40.02 -13.91 65.01
C GLU A 170 39.16 -12.64 64.96
N PHE A 171 39.58 -11.61 65.68
CA PHE A 171 38.95 -10.28 65.58
C PHE A 171 39.03 -9.70 64.18
N ILE A 172 40.23 -9.72 63.57
CA ILE A 172 40.45 -9.22 62.20
C ILE A 172 39.60 -10.04 61.19
N ASN A 173 39.60 -11.38 61.31
CA ASN A 173 38.82 -12.24 60.43
C ASN A 173 37.30 -12.00 60.55
N SER A 174 36.79 -11.78 61.72
CA SER A 174 35.37 -11.47 61.91
C SER A 174 34.98 -10.10 61.40
N MET A 175 35.87 -9.09 61.51
CA MET A 175 35.68 -7.78 60.90
C MET A 175 35.74 -7.82 59.38
N GLN A 176 36.65 -8.60 58.80
CA GLN A 176 36.73 -8.79 57.35
C GLN A 176 35.49 -9.52 56.79
N SER A 177 34.97 -10.49 57.55
CA SER A 177 33.73 -11.19 57.14
C SER A 177 32.54 -10.23 57.12
N ARG A 178 32.43 -9.33 58.12
CA ARG A 178 31.38 -8.31 58.16
C ARG A 178 31.50 -7.28 57.03
N ASP A 179 32.73 -6.84 56.76
CA ASP A 179 33.00 -5.95 55.61
C ASP A 179 32.63 -6.59 54.26
N ALA A 180 32.90 -7.90 54.13
CA ALA A 180 32.52 -8.65 52.94
C ALA A 180 30.97 -8.80 52.82
N LEU A 181 30.31 -9.06 53.93
CA LEU A 181 28.84 -9.15 53.97
C LEU A 181 28.19 -7.79 53.59
N SER A 182 28.63 -6.71 54.22
CA SER A 182 28.12 -5.37 53.93
C SER A 182 28.31 -4.95 52.46
N ARG A 183 29.44 -5.36 51.84
CA ARG A 183 29.67 -5.13 50.40
C ARG A 183 28.73 -5.96 49.55
N THR A 184 28.42 -7.21 49.95
CA THR A 184 27.50 -8.09 49.25
C THR A 184 26.10 -7.53 49.30
N GLU A 185 25.66 -7.00 50.46
CA GLU A 185 24.34 -6.36 50.61
C GLU A 185 24.22 -5.09 49.74
N ALA A 186 25.26 -4.24 49.78
CA ALA A 186 25.29 -3.04 48.95
C ALA A 186 25.24 -3.37 47.45
N ASN A 187 25.94 -4.41 47.00
CA ASN A 187 25.89 -4.88 45.62
C ASN A 187 24.50 -5.41 45.26
N ALA A 188 23.88 -6.24 46.10
CA ALA A 188 22.55 -6.78 45.87
C ALA A 188 21.50 -5.67 45.81
N ALA A 189 21.58 -4.66 46.68
CA ALA A 189 20.70 -3.49 46.62
C ALA A 189 20.91 -2.67 45.33
N SER A 190 22.17 -2.50 44.89
CA SER A 190 22.48 -1.82 43.64
C SER A 190 21.94 -2.60 42.42
N ASP A 191 22.07 -3.91 42.41
CA ASP A 191 21.58 -4.78 41.32
C ASP A 191 20.07 -4.74 41.24
N ALA A 192 19.35 -4.78 42.39
CA ALA A 192 17.91 -4.61 42.44
C ALA A 192 17.46 -3.25 41.89
N ALA A 193 18.16 -2.15 42.26
CA ALA A 193 17.85 -0.82 41.74
C ALA A 193 18.08 -0.71 40.22
N ASN A 194 19.17 -1.31 39.71
CA ASN A 194 19.47 -1.34 38.29
C ASN A 194 18.41 -2.15 37.50
N THR A 195 17.97 -3.28 38.05
CA THR A 195 16.92 -4.13 37.46
C THR A 195 15.58 -3.39 37.42
N LEU A 196 15.22 -2.67 38.47
CA LEU A 196 14.03 -1.83 38.51
C LEU A 196 14.06 -0.74 37.44
N ASN A 197 15.17 0.01 37.34
CA ASN A 197 15.33 1.04 36.32
C ASN A 197 15.23 0.45 34.89
N THR A 198 15.81 -0.71 34.67
CA THR A 198 15.71 -1.42 33.39
C THR A 198 14.27 -1.79 33.07
N SER A 199 13.51 -2.28 34.05
CA SER A 199 12.11 -2.62 33.91
C SER A 199 11.25 -1.39 33.58
N MET A 200 11.49 -0.26 34.26
CA MET A 200 10.79 1.01 33.99
C MET A 200 11.05 1.50 32.57
N ASN A 201 12.30 1.52 32.13
CA ASN A 201 12.67 1.91 30.76
C ASN A 201 12.06 1.01 29.70
N ARG A 202 11.97 -0.30 29.95
CA ARG A 202 11.29 -1.25 29.05
C ARG A 202 9.80 -1.02 29.00
N SER A 203 9.16 -0.71 30.12
CA SER A 203 7.72 -0.40 30.19
C SER A 203 7.37 0.88 29.42
N GLU A 204 8.20 1.92 29.52
CA GLU A 204 8.03 3.15 28.73
C GLU A 204 8.18 2.87 27.23
N ARG A 205 9.19 2.07 26.86
CA ARG A 205 9.38 1.65 25.47
C ARG A 205 8.20 0.81 24.98
N LEU A 206 7.63 -0.07 25.79
CA LEU A 206 6.44 -0.87 25.45
C LEU A 206 5.25 0.05 25.14
N SER A 207 5.00 1.06 25.98
CA SER A 207 3.93 2.04 25.72
C SER A 207 4.14 2.82 24.42
N ALA A 208 5.38 3.16 24.09
CA ALA A 208 5.69 3.80 22.81
C ALA A 208 5.45 2.87 21.60
N ILE A 209 5.83 1.61 21.72
CA ILE A 209 5.58 0.59 20.67
C ILE A 209 4.08 0.35 20.49
N GLU A 210 3.28 0.29 21.57
CA GLU A 210 1.82 0.13 21.48
C GLU A 210 1.16 1.28 20.69
N LYS A 211 1.58 2.52 20.95
CA LYS A 211 1.13 3.69 20.18
C LYS A 211 1.54 3.58 18.70
N GLN A 212 2.77 3.12 18.44
CA GLN A 212 3.24 2.90 17.08
C GLN A 212 2.45 1.81 16.36
N ILE A 213 2.12 0.70 17.03
CA ILE A 213 1.29 -0.38 16.48
C ILE A 213 -0.10 0.14 16.12
N ALA A 214 -0.73 0.97 16.97
CA ALA A 214 -2.02 1.57 16.66
C ALA A 214 -1.97 2.42 15.38
N ASN A 215 -0.94 3.24 15.21
CA ASN A 215 -0.73 4.05 14.02
C ASN A 215 -0.44 3.18 12.77
N LEU A 216 0.41 2.16 12.91
CA LEU A 216 0.71 1.23 11.82
C LEU A 216 -0.50 0.42 11.39
N LYS A 217 -1.36 0.02 12.34
CA LYS A 217 -2.61 -0.66 12.03
C LYS A 217 -3.53 0.22 11.20
N THR A 218 -3.75 1.47 11.62
CA THR A 218 -4.56 2.42 10.84
C THR A 218 -3.98 2.60 9.43
N ALA A 219 -2.66 2.79 9.31
CA ALA A 219 -2.02 2.93 8.01
C ALA A 219 -2.14 1.66 7.15
N ALA A 220 -2.04 0.46 7.73
CA ALA A 220 -2.22 -0.80 7.02
C ALA A 220 -3.67 -0.97 6.53
N ASP A 221 -4.65 -0.66 7.35
CA ASP A 221 -6.07 -0.71 7.00
C ASP A 221 -6.40 0.28 5.86
N GLU A 222 -5.87 1.51 5.91
CA GLU A 222 -6.01 2.51 4.84
C GLU A 222 -5.37 2.06 3.52
N LYS A 223 -4.17 1.48 3.58
CA LYS A 223 -3.48 0.96 2.40
C LYS A 223 -4.20 -0.24 1.80
N ALA A 224 -4.73 -1.15 2.62
CA ALA A 224 -5.53 -2.28 2.17
C ALA A 224 -6.82 -1.80 1.47
N ALA A 225 -7.52 -0.81 2.04
CA ALA A 225 -8.70 -0.22 1.41
C ALA A 225 -8.36 0.45 0.07
N SER A 226 -7.24 1.19 0.00
CA SER A 226 -6.75 1.79 -1.25
C SER A 226 -6.43 0.74 -2.32
N ALA A 227 -5.79 -0.37 -1.95
CA ALA A 227 -5.50 -1.47 -2.87
C ALA A 227 -6.79 -2.12 -3.42
N GLN A 228 -7.79 -2.33 -2.58
CA GLN A 228 -9.10 -2.84 -3.01
C GLN A 228 -9.80 -1.89 -3.98
N GLN A 229 -9.78 -0.58 -3.72
CA GLN A 229 -10.34 0.41 -4.63
C GLN A 229 -9.62 0.44 -5.98
N ALA A 230 -8.29 0.38 -5.97
CA ALA A 230 -7.50 0.35 -7.19
C ALA A 230 -7.78 -0.92 -8.01
N ALA A 231 -7.90 -2.08 -7.36
CA ALA A 231 -8.27 -3.34 -8.01
C ALA A 231 -9.68 -3.29 -8.63
N ALA A 232 -10.65 -2.72 -7.90
CA ALA A 232 -12.01 -2.53 -8.42
C ALA A 232 -12.03 -1.58 -9.61
N SER A 233 -11.25 -0.49 -9.57
CA SER A 233 -11.09 0.42 -10.70
C SER A 233 -10.49 -0.28 -11.93
N ALA A 234 -9.45 -1.08 -11.74
CA ALA A 234 -8.83 -1.86 -12.80
C ALA A 234 -9.82 -2.85 -13.44
N GLN A 235 -10.67 -3.49 -12.64
CA GLN A 235 -11.73 -4.36 -13.16
C GLN A 235 -12.75 -3.57 -13.99
N THR A 236 -13.20 -2.41 -13.52
CA THR A 236 -14.15 -1.55 -14.26
C THR A 236 -13.57 -1.12 -15.61
N GLN A 237 -12.27 -0.81 -15.68
CA GLN A 237 -11.62 -0.47 -16.94
C GLN A 237 -11.56 -1.66 -17.90
N ARG A 238 -11.29 -2.87 -17.40
CA ARG A 238 -11.32 -4.09 -18.21
C ARG A 238 -12.71 -4.34 -18.78
N ASP A 239 -13.75 -4.25 -17.95
CA ASP A 239 -15.14 -4.46 -18.38
C ASP A 239 -15.54 -3.42 -19.46
N SER A 240 -15.12 -2.17 -19.30
CA SER A 240 -15.33 -1.12 -20.29
C SER A 240 -14.62 -1.41 -21.62
N LEU A 241 -13.38 -1.87 -21.57
CA LEU A 241 -12.62 -2.28 -22.74
C LEU A 241 -13.31 -3.44 -23.47
N ASP A 242 -13.78 -4.45 -22.75
CA ASP A 242 -14.45 -5.61 -23.33
C ASP A 242 -15.79 -5.24 -23.97
N GLN A 243 -16.52 -4.27 -23.40
CA GLN A 243 -17.71 -3.71 -24.03
C GLN A 243 -17.40 -3.01 -25.36
N LEU A 244 -16.35 -2.16 -25.39
CA LEU A 244 -15.93 -1.50 -26.63
C LEU A 244 -15.49 -2.50 -27.72
N ARG A 245 -14.83 -3.58 -27.31
CA ARG A 245 -14.43 -4.66 -28.22
C ARG A 245 -15.63 -5.41 -28.80
N ALA A 246 -16.61 -5.75 -27.96
CA ALA A 246 -17.85 -6.38 -28.40
C ALA A 246 -18.67 -5.47 -29.34
N GLU A 247 -18.69 -4.16 -29.07
CA GLU A 247 -19.30 -3.18 -29.96
C GLU A 247 -18.57 -3.15 -31.30
N GLY A 248 -17.25 -3.14 -31.33
CA GLY A 248 -16.43 -3.18 -32.55
C GLY A 248 -16.73 -4.44 -33.40
N GLU A 249 -16.84 -5.60 -32.79
CA GLU A 249 -17.19 -6.85 -33.48
C GLU A 249 -18.62 -6.80 -34.07
N THR A 250 -19.57 -6.26 -33.32
CA THR A 250 -20.96 -6.10 -33.79
C THR A 250 -21.01 -5.13 -34.98
N ARG A 251 -20.33 -3.99 -34.88
CA ARG A 251 -20.25 -3.00 -35.97
C ARG A 251 -19.61 -3.58 -37.23
N ARG A 252 -18.55 -4.37 -37.07
CA ARG A 252 -17.89 -5.05 -38.20
C ARG A 252 -18.85 -6.02 -38.88
N ALA A 253 -19.56 -6.87 -38.14
CA ALA A 253 -20.50 -7.82 -38.67
C ALA A 253 -21.67 -7.12 -39.42
N GLU A 254 -22.17 -6.01 -38.88
CA GLU A 254 -23.18 -5.18 -39.56
C GLU A 254 -22.67 -4.62 -40.90
N LEU A 255 -21.44 -4.10 -40.93
CA LEU A 255 -20.83 -3.57 -42.16
C LEU A 255 -20.57 -4.66 -43.19
N GLU A 256 -20.10 -5.83 -42.78
CA GLU A 256 -19.94 -6.99 -43.68
C GLU A 256 -21.26 -7.34 -44.39
N SER A 257 -22.39 -7.33 -43.67
CA SER A 257 -23.69 -7.59 -44.24
C SER A 257 -24.18 -6.51 -45.25
N GLN A 258 -23.70 -5.27 -45.08
CA GLN A 258 -24.13 -4.13 -45.89
C GLN A 258 -23.10 -3.72 -46.98
N GLN A 259 -21.99 -4.43 -47.10
CA GLN A 259 -20.93 -4.15 -48.04
C GLN A 259 -21.39 -4.07 -49.54
N SER A 260 -22.41 -4.87 -49.91
CA SER A 260 -23.00 -4.86 -51.23
C SER A 260 -23.73 -3.55 -51.61
N GLN A 261 -24.03 -2.70 -50.61
CA GLN A 261 -24.66 -1.39 -50.83
C GLN A 261 -23.67 -0.29 -51.22
N LEU A 262 -22.36 -0.57 -51.15
CA LEU A 262 -21.32 0.38 -51.52
C LEU A 262 -21.17 0.42 -53.05
N ASN A 263 -21.47 1.56 -53.67
CA ASN A 263 -21.50 1.73 -55.10
C ASN A 263 -20.17 2.22 -55.71
N SER A 264 -19.24 2.70 -54.87
CA SER A 264 -17.93 3.23 -55.29
C SER A 264 -16.80 2.27 -54.88
N ASP A 265 -15.86 2.00 -55.76
CA ASP A 265 -14.71 1.16 -55.47
C ASP A 265 -13.81 1.77 -54.35
N VAL A 266 -13.71 3.11 -54.35
CA VAL A 266 -12.99 3.83 -53.26
C VAL A 266 -13.68 3.59 -51.94
N ALA A 267 -15.02 3.68 -51.84
CA ALA A 267 -15.77 3.43 -50.63
C ALA A 267 -15.68 1.96 -50.19
N LYS A 268 -15.71 1.01 -51.12
CA LYS A 268 -15.49 -0.41 -50.81
C LYS A 268 -14.11 -0.66 -50.21
N GLN A 269 -13.09 -0.09 -50.80
CA GLN A 269 -11.72 -0.23 -50.33
C GLN A 269 -11.52 0.43 -48.96
N ALA A 270 -12.11 1.59 -48.72
CA ALA A 270 -12.08 2.28 -47.44
C ALA A 270 -12.76 1.41 -46.34
N ALA A 271 -13.97 0.91 -46.60
CA ALA A 271 -14.69 0.03 -45.70
C ALA A 271 -13.91 -1.26 -45.40
N GLN A 272 -13.35 -1.89 -46.43
CA GLN A 272 -12.55 -3.12 -46.28
C GLN A 272 -11.29 -2.84 -45.41
N THR A 273 -10.63 -1.72 -45.59
CA THR A 273 -9.45 -1.35 -44.80
C THR A 273 -9.81 -1.24 -43.30
N VAL A 274 -10.92 -0.56 -42.98
CA VAL A 274 -11.38 -0.40 -41.59
C VAL A 274 -11.80 -1.74 -41.00
N MET A 275 -12.52 -2.59 -41.75
CA MET A 275 -12.91 -3.93 -41.28
C MET A 275 -11.68 -4.83 -41.04
N LEU A 276 -10.70 -4.81 -41.93
CA LEU A 276 -9.46 -5.59 -41.79
C LEU A 276 -8.63 -5.12 -40.59
N GLN A 277 -8.54 -3.81 -40.33
CA GLN A 277 -7.88 -3.29 -39.12
C GLN A 277 -8.57 -3.79 -37.84
N SER A 278 -9.89 -3.74 -37.78
CA SER A 278 -10.66 -4.29 -36.68
C SER A 278 -10.44 -5.80 -36.49
N GLN A 279 -10.32 -6.55 -37.61
CA GLN A 279 -10.05 -7.99 -37.58
C GLN A 279 -8.62 -8.29 -37.08
N VAL A 280 -7.62 -7.53 -37.52
CA VAL A 280 -6.23 -7.68 -37.07
C VAL A 280 -6.13 -7.44 -35.57
N ASP A 281 -6.82 -6.45 -35.05
CA ASP A 281 -6.88 -6.22 -33.58
C ASP A 281 -7.48 -7.40 -32.84
N SER A 282 -8.52 -8.03 -33.39
CA SER A 282 -9.13 -9.25 -32.84
C SER A 282 -8.14 -10.44 -32.83
N PHE A 283 -7.41 -10.66 -33.93
CA PHE A 283 -6.40 -11.72 -34.00
C PHE A 283 -5.21 -11.51 -33.08
N ASN A 284 -4.70 -10.27 -32.98
CA ASN A 284 -3.60 -9.94 -32.06
C ASN A 284 -3.96 -10.27 -30.61
N ARG A 285 -5.23 -10.07 -30.24
CA ARG A 285 -5.72 -10.41 -28.89
C ARG A 285 -5.79 -11.92 -28.65
N GLN A 286 -6.27 -12.68 -29.65
CA GLN A 286 -6.32 -14.14 -29.56
C GLN A 286 -4.92 -14.72 -29.39
N TYR A 287 -3.96 -14.22 -30.17
CA TYR A 287 -2.57 -14.64 -30.10
C TYR A 287 -1.89 -14.28 -28.78
N ALA A 288 -2.24 -13.14 -28.17
CA ALA A 288 -1.71 -12.73 -26.88
C ALA A 288 -2.32 -13.49 -25.69
N ALA A 289 -3.46 -14.18 -25.91
CA ALA A 289 -4.13 -14.98 -24.88
C ALA A 289 -3.70 -16.47 -24.90
N GLU A 290 -3.02 -16.95 -25.93
CA GLU A 290 -2.38 -18.27 -26.06
C GLU A 290 -0.97 -18.27 -25.43
#